data_3c89ddabe310ab01861935b22eaf5087
#
_entry.id   3c89ddabe310ab01861935b22eaf5087
#
_cell.length_a   1.000
_cell.length_b   1.000
_cell.length_c   1.000
_cell.angle_alpha   90.00
_cell.angle_beta   90.00
_cell.angle_gamma   90.00
#
_symmetry.space_group_name_H-M   'P 1'
#
loop_
_entity.id
_entity.type
_entity.pdbx_description
1 polymer ?
#
loop_
_entity_poly.entity_id
_entity_poly.type
_entity_poly.pdbx_seq_one_letter_code
_entity_poly.pdbx_strand_id
1 'polypeptide(L)'
;MKRLFDVHGAYELGRMAVMIVLIIMCITTALTLLGVISMLAFPVSQESETFGKDLGSSLSQLLFDASNITVMFLAMRYFKDALNVGTPFTFPGADQVKRLAIVQMVGQGVALLGSYVIDWFFYPVPEDKLTNYVGLVLGVVLFLGSIIVRYGAELEEEVEKLKMKK
;
A
#
# COMPACT_ATOMS: atom_id res chain seq x y z
N MET A 1 -8.91 -33.20 16.54
CA MET A 1 -9.44 -32.18 15.60
C MET A 1 -8.25 -31.45 15.00
N LYS A 2 -7.86 -31.73 13.76
CA LYS A 2 -6.75 -31.05 13.06
C LYS A 2 -7.16 -29.58 12.94
N ARG A 3 -6.35 -28.65 13.48
CA ARG A 3 -6.53 -27.21 13.30
C ARG A 3 -6.46 -26.93 11.81
N LEU A 4 -7.57 -26.57 11.21
CA LEU A 4 -7.71 -26.36 9.77
C LEU A 4 -6.94 -25.16 9.23
N PHE A 5 -6.42 -24.29 10.12
CA PHE A 5 -5.50 -23.22 9.76
C PHE A 5 -4.44 -23.05 10.85
N ASP A 6 -3.22 -23.31 10.50
CA ASP A 6 -2.08 -22.84 11.28
C ASP A 6 -1.98 -21.32 11.06
N VAL A 7 -2.53 -20.57 12.02
CA VAL A 7 -2.57 -19.10 11.98
C VAL A 7 -1.16 -18.53 11.78
N HIS A 8 -0.17 -19.15 12.43
CA HIS A 8 1.24 -18.76 12.30
C HIS A 8 1.73 -18.91 10.84
N GLY A 9 1.47 -20.05 10.21
CA GLY A 9 1.80 -20.26 8.80
C GLY A 9 1.12 -19.31 7.83
N ALA A 10 -0.15 -18.93 8.11
CA ALA A 10 -0.85 -17.93 7.30
C ALA A 10 -0.19 -16.54 7.38
N TYR A 11 0.30 -16.13 8.58
CA TYR A 11 1.01 -14.87 8.75
C TYR A 11 2.41 -14.87 8.13
N GLU A 12 3.14 -15.98 8.22
CA GLU A 12 4.42 -16.15 7.52
C GLU A 12 4.23 -16.05 6.01
N LEU A 13 3.21 -16.72 5.47
CA LEU A 13 2.88 -16.63 4.04
C LEU A 13 2.52 -15.19 3.64
N GLY A 14 1.69 -14.51 4.44
CA GLY A 14 1.33 -13.11 4.23
C GLY A 14 2.56 -12.20 4.21
N ARG A 15 3.47 -12.36 5.17
CA ARG A 15 4.74 -11.62 5.23
C ARG A 15 5.61 -11.88 4.01
N MET A 16 5.76 -13.14 3.58
CA MET A 16 6.52 -13.49 2.38
C MET A 16 5.90 -12.88 1.12
N ALA A 17 4.59 -12.96 0.99
CA ALA A 17 3.88 -12.37 -0.14
C ALA A 17 4.09 -10.85 -0.22
N VAL A 18 3.93 -10.14 0.89
CA VAL A 18 4.18 -8.68 0.97
C VAL A 18 5.63 -8.35 0.63
N MET A 19 6.60 -9.14 1.11
CA MET A 19 8.01 -8.94 0.79
C MET A 19 8.31 -9.12 -0.70
N ILE A 20 7.74 -10.13 -1.34
CA ILE A 20 7.90 -10.37 -2.79
C ILE A 20 7.31 -9.20 -3.58
N VAL A 21 6.09 -8.78 -3.24
CA VAL A 21 5.45 -7.63 -3.89
C VAL A 21 6.27 -6.36 -3.70
N LEU A 22 6.80 -6.11 -2.50
CA LEU A 22 7.65 -4.96 -2.22
C LEU A 22 8.92 -4.95 -3.09
N ILE A 23 9.58 -6.11 -3.24
CA ILE A 23 10.78 -6.23 -4.08
C ILE A 23 10.43 -5.93 -5.54
N ILE A 24 9.33 -6.51 -6.05
CA ILE A 24 8.89 -6.25 -7.43
C ILE A 24 8.61 -4.76 -7.63
N MET A 25 7.90 -4.13 -6.70
CA MET A 25 7.59 -2.70 -6.77
C MET A 25 8.85 -1.84 -6.73
N CYS A 26 9.82 -2.15 -5.87
CA CYS A 26 11.09 -1.42 -5.83
C CYS A 26 11.86 -1.53 -7.16
N ILE A 27 11.85 -2.71 -7.79
CA ILE A 27 12.51 -2.92 -9.09
C ILE A 27 11.78 -2.11 -10.18
N THR A 28 10.45 -2.18 -10.26
CA THR A 28 9.69 -1.43 -11.27
C THR A 28 9.85 0.06 -11.10
N THR A 29 9.77 0.57 -9.88
CA THR A 29 9.97 2.00 -9.56
C THR A 29 11.40 2.45 -9.93
N ALA A 30 12.42 1.63 -9.66
CA ALA A 30 13.80 1.94 -10.05
C ALA A 30 13.95 2.01 -11.57
N LEU A 31 13.32 1.10 -12.32
CA LEU A 31 13.32 1.13 -13.80
C LEU A 31 12.59 2.37 -14.34
N THR A 32 11.44 2.74 -13.76
CA THR A 32 10.73 3.98 -14.13
C THR A 32 11.60 5.21 -13.87
N LEU A 33 12.27 5.27 -12.72
CA LEU A 33 13.18 6.36 -12.38
C LEU A 33 14.35 6.46 -13.35
N LEU A 34 14.97 5.34 -13.72
CA LEU A 34 16.02 5.30 -14.74
C LEU A 34 15.51 5.77 -16.10
N GLY A 35 14.27 5.41 -16.47
CA GLY A 35 13.59 5.90 -17.67
C GLY A 35 13.47 7.43 -17.67
N VAL A 36 12.97 8.01 -16.56
CA VAL A 36 12.86 9.47 -16.40
C VAL A 36 14.23 10.14 -16.50
N ILE A 37 15.25 9.62 -15.81
CA ILE A 37 16.62 10.16 -15.89
C ILE A 37 17.14 10.11 -17.31
N SER A 38 16.93 9.00 -18.02
CA SER A 38 17.38 8.85 -19.42
C SER A 38 16.69 9.83 -20.37
N MET A 39 15.38 10.06 -20.19
CA MET A 39 14.63 11.05 -20.96
C MET A 39 15.18 12.47 -20.74
N LEU A 40 15.53 12.82 -19.51
CA LEU A 40 16.07 14.13 -19.17
C LEU A 40 17.53 14.32 -19.62
N ALA A 41 18.35 13.24 -19.57
CA ALA A 41 19.76 13.29 -19.94
C ALA A 41 19.99 13.27 -21.46
N PHE A 42 19.12 12.61 -22.20
CA PHE A 42 19.22 12.46 -23.65
C PHE A 42 17.90 12.89 -24.32
N PRO A 43 17.63 14.20 -24.40
CA PRO A 43 16.48 14.69 -25.13
C PRO A 43 16.72 14.43 -26.62
N VAL A 44 16.46 13.20 -27.06
CA VAL A 44 16.41 12.86 -28.47
C VAL A 44 15.28 13.70 -29.06
N SER A 45 15.45 14.18 -30.31
CA SER A 45 14.51 15.00 -31.07
C SER A 45 13.16 14.29 -31.33
N GLN A 46 12.51 13.86 -30.24
CA GLN A 46 11.15 13.36 -30.26
C GLN A 46 10.23 14.57 -30.42
N GLU A 47 9.18 14.41 -31.20
CA GLU A 47 8.12 15.40 -31.29
C GLU A 47 7.74 15.82 -29.87
N SER A 48 7.78 17.10 -29.57
CA SER A 48 7.69 17.66 -28.20
C SER A 48 6.46 17.18 -27.42
N GLU A 49 5.44 16.73 -28.12
CA GLU A 49 4.16 16.27 -27.57
C GLU A 49 4.24 14.87 -26.96
N THR A 50 4.91 13.93 -27.62
CA THR A 50 5.12 12.56 -27.08
C THR A 50 6.08 12.55 -25.89
N PHE A 51 7.13 13.37 -25.93
CA PHE A 51 8.09 13.48 -24.83
C PHE A 51 7.42 13.99 -23.52
N GLY A 52 6.62 15.06 -23.61
CA GLY A 52 5.89 15.61 -22.48
C GLY A 52 4.94 14.57 -21.87
N LYS A 53 4.27 13.80 -22.73
CA LYS A 53 3.37 12.72 -22.36
C LYS A 53 4.03 11.63 -21.56
N ASP A 54 5.08 11.07 -22.08
CA ASP A 54 5.78 9.96 -21.46
C ASP A 54 6.44 10.38 -20.13
N LEU A 55 6.98 11.60 -20.09
CA LEU A 55 7.56 12.17 -18.87
C LEU A 55 6.50 12.41 -17.80
N GLY A 56 5.36 13.03 -18.15
CA GLY A 56 4.26 13.29 -17.23
C GLY A 56 3.67 11.99 -16.67
N SER A 57 3.43 11.00 -17.53
CA SER A 57 2.95 9.67 -17.13
C SER A 57 3.92 8.99 -16.16
N SER A 58 5.23 8.99 -16.48
CA SER A 58 6.25 8.39 -15.62
C SER A 58 6.37 9.08 -14.25
N LEU A 59 6.28 10.40 -14.20
CA LEU A 59 6.29 11.16 -12.95
C LEU A 59 5.05 10.87 -12.10
N SER A 60 3.87 10.79 -12.72
CA SER A 60 2.63 10.39 -12.05
C SER A 60 2.73 8.99 -11.45
N GLN A 61 3.27 8.03 -12.22
CA GLN A 61 3.50 6.67 -11.77
C GLN A 61 4.41 6.61 -10.54
N LEU A 62 5.51 7.39 -10.53
CA LEU A 62 6.43 7.45 -9.38
C LEU A 62 5.74 7.93 -8.08
N LEU A 63 4.77 8.84 -8.16
CA LEU A 63 4.00 9.29 -6.99
C LEU A 63 3.15 8.15 -6.42
N PHE A 64 2.46 7.38 -7.27
CA PHE A 64 1.66 6.23 -6.84
C PHE A 64 2.54 5.12 -6.28
N ASP A 65 3.67 4.84 -6.92
CA ASP A 65 4.63 3.83 -6.46
C ASP A 65 5.20 4.18 -5.09
N ALA A 66 5.58 5.44 -4.85
CA ALA A 66 6.07 5.89 -3.54
C ALA A 66 5.04 5.66 -2.42
N SER A 67 3.76 5.96 -2.69
CA SER A 67 2.67 5.69 -1.75
C SER A 67 2.53 4.19 -1.47
N ASN A 68 2.48 3.37 -2.51
CA ASN A 68 2.31 1.93 -2.40
C ASN A 68 3.49 1.24 -1.70
N ILE A 69 4.74 1.63 -1.99
CA ILE A 69 5.95 1.12 -1.32
C ILE A 69 5.89 1.42 0.18
N THR A 70 5.47 2.64 0.54
CA THR A 70 5.33 3.03 1.96
C THR A 70 4.33 2.13 2.69
N VAL A 71 3.18 1.86 2.08
CA VAL A 71 2.15 0.98 2.66
C VAL A 71 2.64 -0.45 2.76
N MET A 72 3.32 -0.99 1.74
CA MET A 72 3.88 -2.34 1.78
C MET A 72 4.94 -2.50 2.88
N PHE A 73 5.77 -1.48 3.09
CA PHE A 73 6.74 -1.48 4.19
C PHE A 73 6.05 -1.52 5.57
N LEU A 74 5.00 -0.72 5.76
CA LEU A 74 4.21 -0.74 6.99
C LEU A 74 3.46 -2.07 7.18
N ALA A 75 2.93 -2.66 6.10
CA ALA A 75 2.28 -3.96 6.14
C ALA A 75 3.26 -5.07 6.56
N MET A 76 4.49 -5.05 6.03
CA MET A 76 5.54 -6.00 6.44
C MET A 76 5.84 -5.89 7.94
N ARG A 77 5.87 -4.67 8.49
CA ARG A 77 6.05 -4.44 9.92
C ARG A 77 4.88 -5.01 10.73
N TYR A 78 3.65 -4.78 10.28
CA TYR A 78 2.46 -5.35 10.92
C TYR A 78 2.51 -6.88 10.99
N PHE A 79 2.83 -7.56 9.86
CA PHE A 79 2.94 -9.01 9.85
C PHE A 79 4.06 -9.53 10.78
N LYS A 80 5.18 -8.81 10.86
CA LYS A 80 6.26 -9.15 11.79
C LYS A 80 5.79 -9.06 13.25
N ASP A 81 5.08 -8.00 13.61
CA ASP A 81 4.61 -7.79 14.98
C ASP A 81 3.51 -8.81 15.34
N ALA A 82 2.60 -9.12 14.42
CA ALA A 82 1.57 -10.14 14.60
C ALA A 82 2.17 -11.55 14.81
N LEU A 83 3.24 -11.90 14.09
CA LEU A 83 3.97 -13.16 14.28
C LEU A 83 4.62 -13.25 15.68
N ASN A 84 5.16 -12.16 16.19
CA ASN A 84 5.79 -12.12 17.51
C ASN A 84 4.77 -12.29 18.65
N VAL A 85 3.56 -11.78 18.48
CA VAL A 85 2.49 -11.85 19.49
C VAL A 85 1.69 -13.15 19.40
N GLY A 86 1.66 -13.79 18.23
CA GLY A 86 0.95 -15.07 18.00
C GLY A 86 -0.55 -14.92 17.79
N THR A 87 -1.11 -13.73 17.89
CA THR A 87 -2.50 -13.41 17.54
C THR A 87 -2.60 -12.10 16.75
N PRO A 88 -3.46 -12.04 15.71
CA PRO A 88 -3.71 -10.80 14.96
C PRO A 88 -4.61 -9.82 15.72
N PHE A 89 -5.41 -10.36 16.65
CA PHE A 89 -6.45 -9.61 17.35
C PHE A 89 -5.86 -8.95 18.59
N THR A 90 -5.09 -7.89 18.37
CA THR A 90 -4.53 -7.05 19.44
C THR A 90 -4.89 -5.59 19.20
N PHE A 91 -5.04 -4.80 20.27
CA PHE A 91 -5.26 -3.37 20.14
C PHE A 91 -4.14 -2.66 19.37
N PRO A 92 -2.84 -2.93 19.64
CA PRO A 92 -1.76 -2.41 18.82
C PRO A 92 -1.84 -2.84 17.35
N GLY A 93 -2.26 -4.09 17.08
CA GLY A 93 -2.47 -4.60 15.72
C GLY A 93 -3.57 -3.84 14.98
N ALA A 94 -4.71 -3.61 15.64
CA ALA A 94 -5.80 -2.81 15.08
C ALA A 94 -5.36 -1.37 14.75
N ASP A 95 -4.58 -0.74 15.63
CA ASP A 95 -4.04 0.60 15.40
C ASP A 95 -3.02 0.63 14.24
N GLN A 96 -2.23 -0.42 14.07
CA GLN A 96 -1.32 -0.55 12.92
C GLN A 96 -2.09 -0.68 11.61
N VAL A 97 -3.14 -1.53 11.55
CA VAL A 97 -3.99 -1.66 10.35
C VAL A 97 -4.71 -0.35 10.04
N LYS A 98 -5.19 0.36 11.07
CA LYS A 98 -5.78 1.69 10.91
C LYS A 98 -4.79 2.70 10.34
N ARG A 99 -3.55 2.71 10.82
CA ARG A 99 -2.48 3.58 10.28
C ARG A 99 -2.18 3.24 8.82
N LEU A 100 -2.09 1.96 8.48
CA LEU A 100 -1.96 1.49 7.09
C LEU A 100 -3.06 2.06 6.20
N ALA A 101 -4.31 1.96 6.64
CA ALA A 101 -5.46 2.48 5.92
C ALA A 101 -5.36 3.99 5.69
N ILE A 102 -5.01 4.75 6.72
CA ILE A 102 -4.86 6.22 6.62
C ILE A 102 -3.73 6.58 5.67
N VAL A 103 -2.56 5.94 5.79
CA VAL A 103 -1.41 6.19 4.92
C VAL A 103 -1.76 5.85 3.47
N GLN A 104 -2.49 4.76 3.22
CA GLN A 104 -2.96 4.39 1.89
C GLN A 104 -3.91 5.46 1.32
N MET A 105 -4.94 5.86 2.07
CA MET A 105 -5.90 6.86 1.58
C MET A 105 -5.25 8.22 1.33
N VAL A 106 -4.46 8.70 2.28
CA VAL A 106 -3.77 10.01 2.16
C VAL A 106 -2.73 9.97 1.06
N GLY A 107 -1.89 8.92 1.01
CA GLY A 107 -0.85 8.77 0.01
C GLY A 107 -1.42 8.69 -1.41
N GLN A 108 -2.48 7.89 -1.61
CA GLN A 108 -3.16 7.81 -2.90
C GLN A 108 -3.88 9.10 -3.26
N GLY A 109 -4.49 9.79 -2.28
CA GLY A 109 -5.10 11.10 -2.49
C GLY A 109 -4.08 12.15 -2.93
N VAL A 110 -2.92 12.20 -2.28
CA VAL A 110 -1.82 13.11 -2.66
C VAL A 110 -1.26 12.75 -4.03
N ALA A 111 -1.05 11.46 -4.31
CA ALA A 111 -0.57 11.00 -5.62
C ALA A 111 -1.57 11.35 -6.73
N LEU A 112 -2.86 11.19 -6.48
CA LEU A 112 -3.92 11.55 -7.42
C LEU A 112 -3.92 13.06 -7.71
N LEU A 113 -3.89 13.90 -6.67
CA LEU A 113 -3.83 15.35 -6.84
C LEU A 113 -2.53 15.76 -7.55
N GLY A 114 -1.40 15.18 -7.19
CA GLY A 114 -0.11 15.43 -7.84
C GLY A 114 -0.14 15.03 -9.32
N SER A 115 -0.76 13.90 -9.65
CA SER A 115 -0.90 13.48 -11.05
C SER A 115 -1.76 14.45 -11.87
N TYR A 116 -2.84 15.01 -11.31
CA TYR A 116 -3.61 16.04 -12.01
C TYR A 116 -2.80 17.32 -12.27
N VAL A 117 -1.96 17.72 -11.29
CA VAL A 117 -1.07 18.87 -11.47
C VAL A 117 -0.02 18.59 -12.57
N ILE A 118 0.58 17.40 -12.56
CA ILE A 118 1.56 16.98 -13.57
C ILE A 118 0.92 16.97 -14.95
N ASP A 119 -0.28 16.40 -15.10
CA ASP A 119 -1.00 16.35 -16.37
C ASP A 119 -1.36 17.74 -16.87
N TRP A 120 -1.72 18.65 -15.98
CA TRP A 120 -2.02 20.03 -16.36
C TRP A 120 -0.79 20.73 -16.98
N PHE A 121 0.43 20.39 -16.51
CA PHE A 121 1.68 20.94 -17.04
C PHE A 121 2.16 20.25 -18.32
N PHE A 122 2.03 18.92 -18.38
CA PHE A 122 2.61 18.10 -19.46
C PHE A 122 1.54 17.59 -20.44
N TYR A 123 0.27 17.64 -20.06
CA TYR A 123 -0.84 17.03 -20.80
C TYR A 123 -2.12 17.83 -20.65
N PRO A 124 -2.57 18.54 -21.70
CA PRO A 124 -3.83 19.30 -21.63
C PRO A 124 -5.11 18.44 -21.72
N VAL A 125 -5.00 17.13 -21.96
CA VAL A 125 -6.17 16.23 -22.06
C VAL A 125 -6.17 15.22 -20.93
N PRO A 126 -7.17 15.19 -20.04
CA PRO A 126 -7.27 14.20 -18.98
C PRO A 126 -7.51 12.81 -19.57
N GLU A 127 -6.53 11.91 -19.43
CA GLU A 127 -6.75 10.49 -19.66
C GLU A 127 -7.61 9.89 -18.55
N ASP A 128 -8.35 8.84 -18.89
CA ASP A 128 -9.26 8.16 -17.95
C ASP A 128 -8.46 7.47 -16.82
N LYS A 129 -8.46 8.09 -15.63
CA LYS A 129 -7.65 7.65 -14.47
C LYS A 129 -8.40 6.70 -13.54
N LEU A 130 -9.37 5.95 -14.07
CA LEU A 130 -10.21 5.06 -13.26
C LEU A 130 -9.39 4.07 -12.44
N THR A 131 -8.27 3.59 -12.96
CA THR A 131 -7.36 2.65 -12.26
C THR A 131 -6.71 3.26 -11.02
N ASN A 132 -6.58 4.57 -10.95
CA ASN A 132 -5.92 5.25 -9.83
C ASN A 132 -6.79 5.31 -8.56
N TYR A 133 -8.11 5.10 -8.68
CA TYR A 133 -9.01 5.05 -7.51
C TYR A 133 -8.97 3.73 -6.74
N VAL A 134 -8.41 2.66 -7.32
CA VAL A 134 -8.30 1.34 -6.67
C VAL A 134 -7.54 1.45 -5.34
N GLY A 135 -6.49 2.26 -5.29
CA GLY A 135 -5.73 2.50 -4.06
C GLY A 135 -6.54 3.15 -2.95
N LEU A 136 -7.44 4.08 -3.28
CA LEU A 136 -8.35 4.69 -2.31
C LEU A 136 -9.36 3.68 -1.77
N VAL A 137 -9.96 2.87 -2.66
CA VAL A 137 -10.89 1.79 -2.27
C VAL A 137 -10.20 0.80 -1.34
N LEU A 138 -8.97 0.40 -1.65
CA LEU A 138 -8.16 -0.48 -0.79
C LEU A 138 -7.95 0.15 0.59
N GLY A 139 -7.68 1.45 0.68
CA GLY A 139 -7.57 2.17 1.93
C GLY A 139 -8.85 2.08 2.78
N VAL A 140 -10.02 2.23 2.17
CA VAL A 140 -11.31 2.06 2.86
C VAL A 140 -11.49 0.63 3.36
N VAL A 141 -11.18 -0.37 2.53
CA VAL A 141 -11.25 -1.80 2.92
C VAL A 141 -10.33 -2.09 4.10
N LEU A 142 -9.11 -1.59 4.10
CA LEU A 142 -8.17 -1.71 5.22
C LEU A 142 -8.70 -1.02 6.49
N PHE A 143 -9.34 0.14 6.35
CA PHE A 143 -9.94 0.83 7.49
C PHE A 143 -11.07 0.01 8.13
N LEU A 144 -11.95 -0.57 7.34
CA LEU A 144 -12.98 -1.50 7.82
C LEU A 144 -12.35 -2.75 8.47
N GLY A 145 -11.29 -3.29 7.87
CA GLY A 145 -10.50 -4.38 8.44
C GLY A 145 -9.95 -4.04 9.83
N SER A 146 -9.50 -2.81 10.07
CA SER A 146 -9.01 -2.38 11.37
C SER A 146 -10.08 -2.45 12.47
N ILE A 147 -11.34 -2.17 12.12
CA ILE A 147 -12.49 -2.26 13.05
C ILE A 147 -12.73 -3.73 13.42
N ILE A 148 -12.64 -4.64 12.45
CA ILE A 148 -12.81 -6.09 12.67
C ILE A 148 -11.71 -6.62 13.61
N VAL A 149 -10.46 -6.22 13.37
CA VAL A 149 -9.32 -6.61 14.22
C VAL A 149 -9.50 -6.08 15.64
N ARG A 150 -9.98 -4.85 15.80
CA ARG A 150 -10.25 -4.26 17.11
C ARG A 150 -11.35 -5.00 17.87
N TYR A 151 -12.44 -5.30 17.18
CA TYR A 151 -13.55 -6.07 17.77
C TYR A 151 -13.09 -7.48 18.20
N GLY A 152 -12.24 -8.13 17.39
CA GLY A 152 -11.61 -9.41 17.76
C GLY A 152 -10.75 -9.31 19.02
N ALA A 153 -9.98 -8.22 19.18
CA ALA A 153 -9.18 -7.97 20.39
C ALA A 153 -10.04 -7.78 21.64
N GLU A 154 -11.16 -7.07 21.53
CA GLU A 154 -12.12 -6.90 22.63
C GLU A 154 -12.72 -8.25 23.07
N LEU A 155 -13.09 -9.10 22.12
CA LEU A 155 -13.60 -10.45 22.41
C LEU A 155 -12.54 -11.36 23.08
N GLU A 156 -11.29 -11.32 22.63
CA GLU A 156 -10.21 -12.09 23.27
C GLU A 156 -10.00 -11.65 24.73
N GLU A 157 -10.02 -10.34 24.99
CA GLU A 157 -9.90 -9.81 26.36
C GLU A 157 -11.07 -10.24 27.27
N GLU A 158 -12.31 -10.25 26.76
CA GLU A 158 -13.48 -10.72 27.51
C GLU A 158 -13.35 -12.22 27.83
N VAL A 159 -12.93 -13.04 26.89
CA VAL A 159 -12.72 -14.49 27.09
C VAL A 159 -11.66 -14.74 28.16
N GLU A 160 -10.57 -13.98 28.17
CA GLU A 160 -9.53 -14.09 29.21
C GLU A 160 -10.06 -13.72 30.60
N LYS A 161 -10.83 -12.62 30.70
CA LYS A 161 -11.45 -12.22 31.97
C LYS A 161 -12.42 -13.28 32.51
N LEU A 162 -13.15 -13.99 31.66
CA LEU A 162 -14.05 -15.08 32.03
C LEU A 162 -13.29 -16.32 32.51
N LYS A 163 -12.13 -16.62 31.92
CA LYS A 163 -11.26 -17.73 32.34
C LYS A 163 -10.62 -17.50 33.71
N MET A 164 -10.28 -16.25 34.04
CA MET A 164 -9.68 -15.91 35.34
C MET A 164 -10.69 -15.90 36.49
N LYS A 165 -12.00 -15.88 36.22
CA LYS A 165 -13.07 -15.92 37.22
C LYS A 165 -13.51 -17.34 37.60
N LYS A 166 -12.99 -18.36 36.95
CA LYS A 166 -13.21 -19.79 37.26
C LYS A 166 -12.03 -20.36 38.01
#